data_aec4a6a78b6ddff698a0c883b16b64fa
#
_entry.id   aec4a6a78b6ddff698a0c883b16b64fa
#
_cell.length_a   1.000
_cell.length_b   1.000
_cell.length_c   1.000
_cell.angle_alpha   90.00
_cell.angle_beta   90.00
_cell.angle_gamma   90.00
#
_symmetry.space_group_name_H-M   'P 1'
#
loop_
_entity.id
_entity.type
_entity.pdbx_description
1 polymer ?
#
loop_
_entity_poly.entity_id
_entity_poly.type
_entity_poly.pdbx_seq_one_letter_code
_entity_poly.pdbx_strand_id
1 'polypeptide(L)'
;MHDGEAEQDGFRRIFFGEPTIGGRFSALSPFGLVPAAVMGLDLGRIAAEAEVMGEACRRPDAHANPGVALGLALGLAARDGRDKLTIVTSPEIYDLGAWLEQLVAESTGKRGVAIIPVDLESLGAVDGYARDRVFVSLRVAGPWDAAPEETLQA
;
A
#
# COMPACT_ATOMS: atom_id res chain seq x y z
N MET A 1 11.68 -3.16 23.20
CA MET A 1 11.63 -2.32 24.43
C MET A 1 10.72 -3.05 25.39
N HIS A 2 11.22 -3.38 26.60
CA HIS A 2 10.39 -4.03 27.60
C HIS A 2 9.49 -2.97 28.27
N ASP A 3 8.26 -3.37 28.60
CA ASP A 3 7.24 -2.47 29.19
C ASP A 3 7.76 -1.70 30.41
N GLY A 4 8.63 -2.35 31.23
CA GLY A 4 9.26 -1.74 32.39
C GLY A 4 10.28 -0.62 32.10
N GLU A 5 10.88 -0.56 30.92
CA GLU A 5 11.83 0.51 30.56
C GLU A 5 11.10 1.82 30.30
N ALA A 6 9.98 1.78 29.60
CA ALA A 6 9.19 2.98 29.32
C ALA A 6 8.57 3.60 30.59
N GLU A 7 8.20 2.77 31.56
CA GLU A 7 7.71 3.23 32.87
C GLU A 7 8.85 3.88 33.69
N GLN A 8 10.04 3.27 33.70
CA GLN A 8 11.22 3.80 34.39
C GLN A 8 11.71 5.13 33.80
N ASP A 9 11.61 5.27 32.47
CA ASP A 9 12.00 6.49 31.75
C ASP A 9 10.97 7.61 31.85
N GLY A 10 9.84 7.38 32.52
CA GLY A 10 8.82 8.39 32.80
C GLY A 10 8.06 8.88 31.57
N PHE A 11 7.86 8.04 30.58
CA PHE A 11 7.04 8.39 29.43
C PHE A 11 5.63 8.81 29.85
N ARG A 12 5.13 9.90 29.29
CA ARG A 12 3.81 10.47 29.61
C ARG A 12 2.65 9.52 29.36
N ARG A 13 2.76 8.71 28.30
CA ARG A 13 1.79 7.69 27.89
C ARG A 13 2.50 6.55 27.17
N ILE A 14 2.04 5.36 27.41
CA ILE A 14 2.49 4.14 26.74
C ILE A 14 1.31 3.54 26.00
N PHE A 15 1.49 3.23 24.73
CA PHE A 15 0.50 2.58 23.89
C PHE A 15 1.08 1.26 23.41
N PHE A 16 0.44 0.18 23.77
CA PHE A 16 0.90 -1.15 23.39
C PHE A 16 0.50 -1.46 21.95
N GLY A 17 1.47 -1.92 21.16
CA GLY A 17 1.22 -2.47 19.84
C GLY A 17 0.65 -3.88 19.93
N GLU A 18 0.01 -4.35 18.86
CA GLU A 18 -0.41 -5.74 18.71
C GLU A 18 0.77 -6.59 18.21
N PRO A 19 1.34 -7.51 19.01
CA PRO A 19 2.55 -8.24 18.65
C PRO A 19 2.43 -9.12 17.41
N THR A 20 1.20 -9.47 17.02
CA THR A 20 0.92 -10.30 15.84
C THR A 20 0.88 -9.51 14.54
N ILE A 21 0.88 -8.17 14.61
CA ILE A 21 0.85 -7.28 13.44
C ILE A 21 2.27 -6.89 13.06
N GLY A 22 2.73 -7.32 11.87
CA GLY A 22 4.01 -6.86 11.31
C GLY A 22 3.98 -5.36 10.96
N GLY A 23 5.14 -4.68 11.04
CA GLY A 23 5.26 -3.23 10.89
C GLY A 23 4.58 -2.66 9.65
N ARG A 24 4.75 -3.29 8.48
CA ARG A 24 4.14 -2.84 7.22
C ARG A 24 2.61 -2.91 7.18
N PHE A 25 1.98 -3.63 8.12
CA PHE A 25 0.52 -3.73 8.27
C PHE A 25 -0.02 -2.90 9.44
N SER A 26 0.82 -2.14 10.15
CA SER A 26 0.49 -1.52 11.42
C SER A 26 -0.09 -0.11 11.35
N ALA A 27 -0.34 0.43 10.16
CA ALA A 27 -0.83 1.81 9.98
C ALA A 27 -2.13 2.10 10.75
N LEU A 28 -3.05 1.13 10.83
CA LEU A 28 -4.32 1.23 11.56
C LEU A 28 -4.24 0.66 13.00
N SER A 29 -3.05 0.38 13.51
CA SER A 29 -2.81 0.00 14.90
C SER A 29 -2.35 1.23 15.71
N PRO A 30 -2.16 1.12 17.04
CA PRO A 30 -1.57 2.18 17.84
C PRO A 30 -0.23 2.69 17.29
N PHE A 31 0.53 1.85 16.58
CA PHE A 31 1.81 2.22 15.98
C PHE A 31 1.67 3.34 14.92
N GLY A 32 0.62 3.32 14.09
CA GLY A 32 0.33 4.37 13.12
C GLY A 32 -0.64 5.44 13.65
N LEU A 33 -1.64 5.03 14.46
CA LEU A 33 -2.69 5.96 14.90
C LEU A 33 -2.20 6.95 15.96
N VAL A 34 -1.23 6.58 16.82
CA VAL A 34 -0.68 7.51 17.83
C VAL A 34 0.07 8.66 17.16
N PRO A 35 1.01 8.44 16.23
CA PRO A 35 1.61 9.54 15.46
C PRO A 35 0.57 10.38 14.72
N ALA A 36 -0.40 9.75 14.07
CA ALA A 36 -1.47 10.44 13.35
C ALA A 36 -2.28 11.38 14.28
N ALA A 37 -2.59 10.93 15.50
CA ALA A 37 -3.24 11.76 16.52
C ALA A 37 -2.37 12.94 16.95
N VAL A 38 -1.08 12.73 17.14
CA VAL A 38 -0.13 13.80 17.51
C VAL A 38 0.01 14.83 16.40
N MET A 39 -0.10 14.40 15.14
CA MET A 39 -0.13 15.28 13.96
C MET A 39 -1.47 16.03 13.81
N GLY A 40 -2.48 15.73 14.62
CA GLY A 40 -3.79 16.37 14.58
C GLY A 40 -4.73 15.83 13.51
N LEU A 41 -4.46 14.63 12.97
CA LEU A 41 -5.34 14.00 11.99
C LEU A 41 -6.64 13.52 12.66
N ASP A 42 -7.74 13.56 11.91
CA ASP A 42 -9.04 13.04 12.35
C ASP A 42 -9.04 11.51 12.32
N LEU A 43 -8.75 10.91 13.47
CA LEU A 43 -8.75 9.45 13.62
C LEU A 43 -10.14 8.82 13.42
N GLY A 44 -11.20 9.55 13.75
CA GLY A 44 -12.57 9.08 13.54
C GLY A 44 -12.88 8.91 12.06
N ARG A 45 -12.48 9.87 11.24
CA ARG A 45 -12.60 9.78 9.78
C ARG A 45 -11.73 8.66 9.20
N ILE A 46 -10.48 8.56 9.62
CA ILE A 46 -9.58 7.48 9.17
C ILE A 46 -10.19 6.10 9.47
N ALA A 47 -10.70 5.90 10.69
CA ALA A 47 -11.33 4.65 11.09
C ALA A 47 -12.59 4.34 10.28
N ALA A 48 -13.45 5.34 10.06
CA ALA A 48 -14.69 5.16 9.30
C ALA A 48 -14.41 4.79 7.82
N GLU A 49 -13.46 5.43 7.17
CA GLU A 49 -13.07 5.12 5.79
C GLU A 49 -12.41 3.73 5.69
N ALA A 50 -11.57 3.37 6.67
CA ALA A 50 -10.97 2.05 6.74
C ALA A 50 -12.03 0.94 6.95
N GLU A 51 -13.07 1.18 7.75
CA GLU A 51 -14.17 0.23 7.96
C GLU A 51 -14.94 -0.03 6.67
N VAL A 52 -15.24 1.00 5.87
CA VAL A 52 -15.90 0.85 4.56
C VAL A 52 -15.11 -0.09 3.65
N MET A 53 -13.78 0.09 3.56
CA MET A 53 -12.93 -0.79 2.77
C MET A 53 -12.85 -2.19 3.40
N GLY A 54 -12.77 -2.28 4.72
CA GLY A 54 -12.77 -3.54 5.47
C GLY A 54 -14.02 -4.37 5.17
N GLU A 55 -15.21 -3.75 5.19
CA GLU A 55 -16.46 -4.42 4.83
C GLU A 55 -16.48 -4.90 3.37
N ALA A 56 -15.98 -4.06 2.44
CA ALA A 56 -15.86 -4.47 1.04
C ALA A 56 -14.95 -5.70 0.87
N CYS A 57 -13.84 -5.75 1.62
CA CYS A 57 -12.88 -6.84 1.58
C CYS A 57 -13.31 -8.11 2.34
N ARG A 58 -14.40 -8.06 3.14
CA ARG A 58 -14.99 -9.27 3.78
C ARG A 58 -15.96 -10.02 2.88
N ARG A 59 -16.31 -9.45 1.73
CA ARG A 59 -17.25 -10.10 0.80
C ARG A 59 -16.65 -11.40 0.26
N PRO A 60 -17.42 -12.50 0.25
CA PRO A 60 -16.93 -13.78 -0.26
C PRO A 60 -16.86 -13.84 -1.80
N ASP A 61 -17.61 -12.99 -2.49
CA ASP A 61 -17.57 -12.88 -3.94
C ASP A 61 -16.32 -12.13 -4.40
N ALA A 62 -15.46 -12.80 -5.14
CA ALA A 62 -14.21 -12.24 -5.65
C ALA A 62 -14.40 -11.00 -6.54
N HIS A 63 -15.50 -10.92 -7.29
CA HIS A 63 -15.81 -9.76 -8.12
C HIS A 63 -16.27 -8.54 -7.32
N ALA A 64 -16.87 -8.79 -6.16
CA ALA A 64 -17.32 -7.73 -5.25
C ALA A 64 -16.30 -7.38 -4.16
N ASN A 65 -15.18 -8.11 -4.10
CA ASN A 65 -14.10 -7.92 -3.12
C ASN A 65 -12.89 -7.27 -3.78
N PRO A 66 -12.64 -5.97 -3.56
CA PRO A 66 -11.57 -5.25 -4.24
C PRO A 66 -10.18 -5.78 -3.88
N GLY A 67 -9.96 -6.26 -2.65
CA GLY A 67 -8.69 -6.85 -2.24
C GLY A 67 -8.39 -8.15 -2.96
N VAL A 68 -9.40 -9.03 -3.08
CA VAL A 68 -9.25 -10.29 -3.82
C VAL A 68 -9.07 -10.03 -5.32
N ALA A 69 -9.84 -9.11 -5.89
CA ALA A 69 -9.72 -8.77 -7.30
C ALA A 69 -8.31 -8.27 -7.65
N LEU A 70 -7.78 -7.32 -6.86
CA LEU A 70 -6.41 -6.80 -7.05
C LEU A 70 -5.37 -7.90 -6.83
N GLY A 71 -5.49 -8.68 -5.76
CA GLY A 71 -4.56 -9.76 -5.47
C GLY A 71 -4.51 -10.84 -6.56
N LEU A 72 -5.68 -11.19 -7.14
CA LEU A 72 -5.74 -12.11 -8.28
C LEU A 72 -5.11 -11.51 -9.54
N ALA A 73 -5.40 -10.24 -9.84
CA ALA A 73 -4.82 -9.57 -11.01
C ALA A 73 -3.28 -9.57 -10.95
N LEU A 74 -2.71 -9.15 -9.84
CA LEU A 74 -1.25 -9.09 -9.64
C LEU A 74 -0.64 -10.49 -9.58
N GLY A 75 -1.27 -11.42 -8.86
CA GLY A 75 -0.76 -12.78 -8.70
C GLY A 75 -0.76 -13.59 -10.01
N LEU A 76 -1.80 -13.46 -10.82
CA LEU A 76 -1.88 -14.08 -12.13
C LEU A 76 -0.87 -13.44 -13.10
N ALA A 77 -0.75 -12.12 -13.11
CA ALA A 77 0.25 -11.43 -13.91
C ALA A 77 1.67 -11.92 -13.59
N ALA A 78 2.02 -12.00 -12.30
CA ALA A 78 3.32 -12.49 -11.87
C ALA A 78 3.57 -13.95 -12.28
N ARG A 79 2.56 -14.83 -12.21
CA ARG A 79 2.65 -16.21 -12.71
C ARG A 79 2.88 -16.29 -14.21
N ASP A 80 2.38 -15.33 -14.98
CA ASP A 80 2.58 -15.22 -16.43
C ASP A 80 3.88 -14.51 -16.80
N GLY A 81 4.77 -14.27 -15.80
CA GLY A 81 6.08 -13.64 -16.01
C GLY A 81 6.03 -12.10 -15.99
N ARG A 82 4.91 -11.49 -15.62
CA ARG A 82 4.77 -10.04 -15.41
C ARG A 82 4.88 -9.72 -13.92
N ASP A 83 6.07 -9.80 -13.42
CA ASP A 83 6.40 -9.71 -12.00
C ASP A 83 6.90 -8.34 -11.54
N LYS A 84 7.05 -7.37 -12.45
CA LYS A 84 7.48 -6.01 -12.13
C LYS A 84 6.25 -5.09 -12.09
N LEU A 85 6.01 -4.51 -10.92
CA LEU A 85 4.86 -3.66 -10.63
C LEU A 85 5.30 -2.20 -10.57
N THR A 86 5.09 -1.44 -11.64
CA THR A 86 5.31 0.01 -11.63
C THR A 86 4.11 0.70 -10.99
N ILE A 87 4.39 1.48 -9.93
CA ILE A 87 3.39 2.21 -9.16
C ILE A 87 3.41 3.67 -9.61
N VAL A 88 2.27 4.14 -10.12
CA VAL A 88 2.09 5.52 -10.56
C VAL A 88 1.08 6.18 -9.61
N THR A 89 1.52 7.16 -8.85
CA THR A 89 0.66 7.87 -7.88
C THR A 89 0.36 9.29 -8.33
N SER A 90 -0.83 9.79 -7.96
CA SER A 90 -1.07 11.24 -8.08
C SER A 90 -0.18 12.03 -7.13
N PRO A 91 0.15 13.29 -7.46
CA PRO A 91 1.09 14.10 -6.67
C PRO A 91 0.72 14.23 -5.20
N GLU A 92 -0.57 14.20 -4.86
CA GLU A 92 -1.08 14.34 -3.49
C GLU A 92 -0.75 13.14 -2.59
N ILE A 93 -0.45 12.00 -3.18
CA ILE A 93 -0.17 10.73 -2.48
C ILE A 93 1.14 10.10 -2.95
N TYR A 94 2.08 10.89 -3.46
CA TYR A 94 3.32 10.36 -4.03
C TYR A 94 4.13 9.50 -3.03
N ASP A 95 4.12 9.86 -1.76
CA ASP A 95 4.82 9.11 -0.69
C ASP A 95 4.24 7.70 -0.43
N LEU A 96 3.00 7.45 -0.89
CA LEU A 96 2.35 6.14 -0.71
C LEU A 96 3.10 5.04 -1.47
N GLY A 97 3.75 5.37 -2.57
CA GLY A 97 4.52 4.44 -3.38
C GLY A 97 5.65 3.76 -2.59
N ALA A 98 6.41 4.51 -1.81
CA ALA A 98 7.49 3.98 -0.98
C ALA A 98 7.00 2.96 0.07
N TRP A 99 5.83 3.20 0.69
CA TRP A 99 5.23 2.23 1.60
C TRP A 99 4.75 0.98 0.87
N LEU A 100 4.12 1.14 -0.31
CA LEU A 100 3.67 0.02 -1.14
C LEU A 100 4.85 -0.82 -1.66
N GLU A 101 5.97 -0.18 -1.96
CA GLU A 101 7.21 -0.88 -2.34
C GLU A 101 7.62 -1.86 -1.24
N GLN A 102 7.73 -1.39 0.01
CA GLN A 102 8.04 -2.26 1.14
C GLN A 102 6.96 -3.33 1.34
N LEU A 103 5.68 -2.93 1.34
CA LEU A 103 4.57 -3.84 1.57
C LEU A 103 4.57 -5.01 0.59
N VAL A 104 4.71 -4.73 -0.71
CA VAL A 104 4.66 -5.74 -1.77
C VAL A 104 5.92 -6.59 -1.77
N ALA A 105 7.10 -5.98 -1.72
CA ALA A 105 8.38 -6.70 -1.77
C ALA A 105 8.52 -7.68 -0.60
N GLU A 106 8.32 -7.24 0.63
CA GLU A 106 8.44 -8.11 1.81
C GLU A 106 7.34 -9.17 1.90
N SER A 107 6.13 -8.86 1.41
CA SER A 107 5.01 -9.80 1.48
C SER A 107 5.12 -10.91 0.44
N THR A 108 5.60 -10.61 -0.77
CA THR A 108 5.66 -11.55 -1.89
C THR A 108 7.03 -12.20 -2.07
N GLY A 109 8.10 -11.54 -1.63
CA GLY A 109 9.49 -11.99 -1.80
C GLY A 109 9.84 -13.21 -0.98
N LYS A 110 9.54 -14.41 -1.49
CA LYS A 110 9.81 -15.70 -0.84
C LYS A 110 10.43 -16.69 -1.82
N ARG A 111 11.52 -17.34 -1.39
CA ARG A 111 12.13 -18.48 -2.09
C ARG A 111 12.46 -18.21 -3.56
N GLY A 112 12.95 -17.01 -3.86
CA GLY A 112 13.34 -16.63 -5.22
C GLY A 112 12.17 -16.21 -6.12
N VAL A 113 10.97 -16.05 -5.58
CA VAL A 113 9.80 -15.53 -6.27
C VAL A 113 9.35 -14.24 -5.58
N ALA A 114 8.99 -13.22 -6.36
CA ALA A 114 8.49 -11.95 -5.84
C ALA A 114 7.63 -11.25 -6.90
N ILE A 115 6.80 -10.31 -6.44
CA ILE A 115 6.40 -9.17 -7.25
C ILE A 115 7.39 -8.06 -6.89
N ILE A 116 8.05 -7.48 -7.90
CA ILE A 116 9.06 -6.46 -7.74
C ILE A 116 8.38 -5.09 -7.93
N PRO A 117 8.07 -4.37 -6.87
CA PRO A 117 7.49 -3.03 -6.99
C PRO A 117 8.56 -2.04 -7.45
N VAL A 118 8.14 -1.09 -8.26
CA VAL A 118 8.97 0.01 -8.76
C VAL A 118 8.21 1.31 -8.52
N ASP A 119 8.73 2.12 -7.61
CA ASP A 119 8.16 3.42 -7.27
C ASP A 119 8.98 4.54 -7.91
N LEU A 120 8.35 5.70 -8.12
CA LEU A 120 8.98 6.92 -8.66
C LEU A 120 9.70 6.73 -10.01
N GLU A 121 9.35 5.73 -10.78
CA GLU A 121 9.89 5.55 -12.12
C GLU A 121 9.35 6.64 -13.05
N SER A 122 10.24 7.35 -13.74
CA SER A 122 9.84 8.26 -14.81
C SER A 122 9.29 7.45 -15.97
N LEU A 123 8.01 7.64 -16.30
CA LEU A 123 7.38 6.91 -17.39
C LEU A 123 8.03 7.31 -18.74
N GLY A 124 8.49 6.29 -19.45
CA GLY A 124 9.01 6.40 -20.81
C GLY A 124 7.97 6.01 -21.86
N ALA A 125 8.42 5.92 -23.12
CA ALA A 125 7.58 5.39 -24.17
C ALA A 125 7.28 3.90 -23.95
N VAL A 126 6.09 3.45 -24.37
CA VAL A 126 5.59 2.08 -24.12
C VAL A 126 6.52 1.01 -24.65
N ASP A 127 7.15 1.24 -25.77
CA ASP A 127 8.11 0.33 -26.43
C ASP A 127 9.44 0.21 -25.65
N GLY A 128 9.70 1.09 -24.69
CA GLY A 128 10.82 1.00 -23.76
C GLY A 128 10.65 -0.02 -22.63
N TYR A 129 9.42 -0.56 -22.46
CA TYR A 129 9.13 -1.52 -21.40
C TYR A 129 9.11 -2.96 -21.94
N ALA A 130 9.68 -3.86 -21.17
CA ALA A 130 9.57 -5.30 -21.47
C ALA A 130 8.16 -5.83 -21.10
N ARG A 131 7.85 -7.03 -21.59
CA ARG A 131 6.53 -7.67 -21.35
C ARG A 131 6.30 -8.11 -19.91
N ASP A 132 7.29 -7.98 -19.05
CA ASP A 132 7.27 -8.39 -17.64
C ASP A 132 6.67 -7.32 -16.69
N ARG A 133 6.12 -6.23 -17.24
CA ARG A 133 5.56 -5.09 -16.49
C ARG A 133 4.05 -5.18 -16.28
N VAL A 134 3.65 -4.71 -15.11
CA VAL A 134 2.29 -4.32 -14.78
C VAL A 134 2.33 -2.88 -14.25
N PHE A 135 1.42 -2.03 -14.69
CA PHE A 135 1.29 -0.67 -14.21
C PHE A 135 0.03 -0.57 -13.34
N VAL A 136 0.17 0.06 -12.17
CA VAL A 136 -0.95 0.38 -11.28
C VAL A 136 -0.96 1.88 -11.04
N SER A 137 -2.07 2.53 -11.41
CA SER A 137 -2.29 3.96 -11.16
C SER A 137 -3.15 4.14 -9.92
N LEU A 138 -2.66 4.90 -8.95
CA LEU A 138 -3.35 5.28 -7.71
C LEU A 138 -3.61 6.78 -7.71
N ARG A 139 -4.88 7.17 -7.60
CA ARG A 139 -5.28 8.57 -7.74
C ARG A 139 -6.24 9.00 -6.63
N VAL A 140 -6.05 10.23 -6.16
CA VAL A 140 -7.09 10.92 -5.40
C VAL A 140 -8.18 11.35 -6.36
N ALA A 141 -9.45 11.26 -5.96
CA ALA A 141 -10.57 11.72 -6.77
C ALA A 141 -10.45 13.24 -7.02
N GLY A 142 -10.37 13.64 -8.28
CA GLY A 142 -10.19 15.03 -8.70
C GLY A 142 -9.69 15.15 -10.14
N PRO A 143 -9.46 16.36 -10.66
CA PRO A 143 -8.81 16.55 -11.94
C PRO A 143 -7.36 16.02 -11.86
N TRP A 144 -7.03 15.15 -12.76
CA TRP A 144 -5.70 14.59 -12.91
C TRP A 144 -5.16 14.99 -14.28
N ASP A 145 -3.89 15.37 -14.39
CA ASP A 145 -3.24 15.54 -15.66
C ASP A 145 -3.21 14.22 -16.44
N ALA A 146 -3.80 14.23 -17.64
CA ALA A 146 -4.02 13.01 -18.45
C ALA A 146 -2.72 12.38 -19.00
N ALA A 147 -1.58 13.07 -18.91
CA ALA A 147 -0.32 12.63 -19.50
C ALA A 147 0.12 11.19 -19.09
N PRO A 148 0.02 10.77 -17.83
CA PRO A 148 0.33 9.39 -17.45
C PRO A 148 -0.65 8.36 -18.05
N GLU A 149 -1.93 8.72 -18.21
CA GLU A 149 -2.94 7.83 -18.78
C GLU A 149 -2.76 7.63 -20.28
N GLU A 150 -2.42 8.70 -21.02
CA GLU A 150 -2.15 8.60 -22.45
C GLU A 150 -0.94 7.70 -22.72
N THR A 151 0.08 7.76 -21.87
CA THR A 151 1.25 6.89 -21.97
C THR A 151 0.93 5.42 -21.67
N LEU A 152 -0.02 5.16 -20.76
CA LEU A 152 -0.41 3.79 -20.37
C LEU A 152 -1.45 3.16 -21.31
N GLN A 153 -2.14 3.95 -22.14
CA GLN A 153 -3.16 3.46 -23.07
C GLN A 153 -2.64 3.20 -24.49
N ALA A 154 -1.44 3.66 -24.81
CA ALA A 154 -0.78 3.47 -26.11
C ALA A 154 -0.02 2.15 -26.18
#